data_d90863c9e0a6da05ce1ffdb08962feac
#
_entry.id   d90863c9e0a6da05ce1ffdb08962feac
#
_cell.length_a   1.000
_cell.length_b   1.000
_cell.length_c   1.000
_cell.angle_alpha   90.00
_cell.angle_beta   90.00
_cell.angle_gamma   90.00
#
_symmetry.space_group_name_H-M   'P 1'
#
loop_
_entity.id
_entity.type
_entity.pdbx_description
1 polymer ?
#
loop_
_entity_poly.entity_id
_entity_poly.type
_entity_poly.pdbx_seq_one_letter_code
_entity_poly.pdbx_strand_id
1 'polypeptide(L)'
;MKRLMPALLAAVVIMAAFGSFARAFTMSEKVVVANELVAIARVPAGGFTPQQRIDRINERLIWILSYEPLNPGAIYAVWAPGKSRAIMVGDRLLMTVTSSDASANNTTVPGLTRVWLQYAREALPQARPTPGVPG
;
A
#
# COMPACT_ATOMS: atom_id res chain seq x y z
N MET A 1 3.82 -10.83 -47.09
CA MET A 1 3.02 -11.62 -46.13
C MET A 1 3.83 -12.59 -45.30
N LYS A 2 4.74 -13.35 -45.89
CA LYS A 2 5.61 -14.26 -45.11
C LYS A 2 6.57 -13.61 -44.13
N ARG A 3 6.86 -12.31 -44.27
CA ARG A 3 7.74 -11.55 -43.39
C ARG A 3 7.03 -10.99 -42.16
N LEU A 4 5.71 -10.92 -42.18
CA LEU A 4 4.91 -10.42 -41.04
C LEU A 4 4.65 -11.49 -39.98
N MET A 5 4.62 -12.76 -40.36
CA MET A 5 4.38 -13.86 -39.43
C MET A 5 5.49 -14.05 -38.36
N PRO A 6 6.79 -14.04 -38.71
CA PRO A 6 7.83 -14.15 -37.68
C PRO A 6 7.87 -12.94 -36.73
N ALA A 7 7.56 -11.76 -37.25
CA ALA A 7 7.50 -10.56 -36.43
C ALA A 7 6.30 -10.57 -35.49
N LEU A 8 5.16 -11.08 -35.93
CA LEU A 8 3.97 -11.26 -35.09
C LEU A 8 4.20 -12.31 -34.00
N LEU A 9 4.86 -13.42 -34.33
CA LEU A 9 5.22 -14.45 -33.36
C LEU A 9 6.19 -13.93 -32.30
N ALA A 10 7.20 -13.16 -32.72
CA ALA A 10 8.15 -12.54 -31.80
C ALA A 10 7.46 -11.50 -30.89
N ALA A 11 6.54 -10.72 -31.43
CA ALA A 11 5.74 -9.76 -30.65
C ALA A 11 4.84 -10.46 -29.64
N VAL A 12 4.23 -11.58 -29.99
CA VAL A 12 3.38 -12.37 -29.07
C VAL A 12 4.21 -12.99 -27.95
N VAL A 13 5.40 -13.51 -28.25
CA VAL A 13 6.31 -14.06 -27.24
C VAL A 13 6.80 -12.97 -26.29
N ILE A 14 7.13 -11.80 -26.81
CA ILE A 14 7.53 -10.63 -25.99
C ILE A 14 6.35 -10.18 -25.11
N MET A 15 5.15 -10.12 -25.63
CA MET A 15 3.94 -9.75 -24.88
C MET A 15 3.63 -10.76 -23.78
N ALA A 16 3.83 -12.05 -23.99
CA ALA A 16 3.64 -13.09 -22.98
C ALA A 16 4.68 -12.98 -21.86
N ALA A 17 5.94 -12.69 -22.19
CA ALA A 17 6.99 -12.46 -21.20
C ALA A 17 6.73 -11.17 -20.40
N PHE A 18 6.32 -10.09 -21.06
CA PHE A 18 5.90 -8.86 -20.41
C PHE A 18 4.61 -9.04 -19.60
N GLY A 19 3.68 -9.87 -20.07
CA GLY A 19 2.45 -10.18 -19.35
C GLY A 19 2.73 -10.88 -18.02
N SER A 20 3.67 -11.82 -17.99
CA SER A 20 4.09 -12.48 -16.76
C SER A 20 4.83 -11.53 -15.82
N PHE A 21 5.65 -10.65 -16.35
CA PHE A 21 6.37 -9.63 -15.60
C PHE A 21 5.44 -8.53 -15.10
N ALA A 22 4.52 -8.06 -15.94
CA ALA A 22 3.50 -7.09 -15.57
C ALA A 22 2.54 -7.65 -14.51
N ARG A 23 2.29 -8.95 -14.51
CA ARG A 23 1.49 -9.62 -13.47
C ARG A 23 2.20 -9.62 -12.12
N ALA A 24 3.51 -9.88 -12.08
CA ALA A 24 4.31 -9.74 -10.87
C ALA A 24 4.35 -8.27 -10.39
N PHE A 25 4.27 -7.32 -11.31
CA PHE A 25 4.29 -5.88 -11.04
C PHE A 25 2.92 -5.31 -10.71
N THR A 26 1.85 -5.83 -11.33
CA THR A 26 0.46 -5.38 -11.09
C THR A 26 -0.17 -6.04 -9.87
N MET A 27 0.42 -7.08 -9.35
CA MET A 27 0.16 -7.52 -7.99
C MET A 27 0.87 -6.60 -7.00
N SER A 28 0.90 -5.29 -7.32
CA SER A 28 1.29 -4.27 -6.38
C SER A 28 0.40 -4.46 -5.17
N GLU A 29 1.04 -4.69 -4.08
CA GLU A 29 0.42 -5.08 -2.86
C GLU A 29 -0.34 -3.90 -2.29
N LYS A 30 -1.64 -4.04 -2.24
CA LYS A 30 -2.55 -2.98 -1.83
C LYS A 30 -3.02 -3.21 -0.41
N VAL A 31 -3.04 -2.15 0.36
CA VAL A 31 -3.76 -2.09 1.63
C VAL A 31 -5.13 -1.49 1.36
N VAL A 32 -6.16 -2.28 1.58
CA VAL A 32 -7.57 -1.88 1.38
C VAL A 32 -8.31 -2.07 2.71
N VAL A 33 -9.03 -1.05 3.13
CA VAL A 33 -9.86 -1.07 4.34
C VAL A 33 -11.23 -0.52 3.98
N ALA A 34 -12.29 -1.24 4.33
CA ALA A 34 -13.68 -0.87 4.02
C ALA A 34 -13.90 -0.55 2.53
N ASN A 35 -13.27 -1.31 1.64
CA ASN A 35 -13.25 -1.11 0.19
C ASN A 35 -12.54 0.16 -0.30
N GLU A 36 -11.86 0.88 0.59
CA GLU A 36 -11.08 2.06 0.26
C GLU A 36 -9.59 1.73 0.23
N LEU A 37 -8.89 2.24 -0.78
CA LEU A 37 -7.44 2.12 -0.89
C LEU A 37 -6.77 2.98 0.17
N VAL A 38 -5.83 2.40 0.91
CA VAL A 38 -5.04 3.10 1.92
C VAL A 38 -3.61 3.33 1.45
N ALA A 39 -2.97 2.30 0.92
CA ALA A 39 -1.59 2.39 0.45
C ALA A 39 -1.29 1.31 -0.60
N ILE A 40 -0.22 1.53 -1.34
CA ILE A 40 0.31 0.56 -2.30
C ILE A 40 1.80 0.40 -2.04
N ALA A 41 2.23 -0.82 -1.69
CA ALA A 41 3.64 -1.15 -1.60
C ALA A 41 4.14 -1.63 -2.97
N ARG A 42 4.92 -0.80 -3.64
CA ARG A 42 5.49 -1.10 -4.97
C ARG A 42 6.91 -1.63 -4.90
N VAL A 43 7.59 -1.40 -3.81
CA VAL A 43 9.02 -1.65 -3.65
C VAL A 43 9.31 -2.33 -2.32
N PRO A 44 10.40 -3.11 -2.25
CA PRO A 44 10.88 -3.62 -0.96
C PRO A 44 11.34 -2.48 -0.05
N ALA A 45 11.27 -2.71 1.24
CA ALA A 45 11.83 -1.81 2.24
C ALA A 45 12.09 -2.56 3.55
N GLY A 46 13.14 -2.17 4.27
CA GLY A 46 13.46 -2.75 5.57
C GLY A 46 13.75 -4.25 5.56
N GLY A 47 14.23 -4.79 4.43
CA GLY A 47 14.47 -6.23 4.26
C GLY A 47 13.21 -7.04 3.92
N PHE A 48 12.08 -6.39 3.68
CA PHE A 48 10.82 -7.03 3.34
C PHE A 48 10.44 -6.78 1.87
N THR A 49 9.94 -7.83 1.20
CA THR A 49 9.30 -7.69 -0.12
C THR A 49 8.01 -6.88 0.00
N PRO A 50 7.47 -6.35 -1.12
CA PRO A 50 6.16 -5.69 -1.08
C PRO A 50 5.06 -6.54 -0.43
N GLN A 51 4.99 -7.83 -0.76
CA GLN A 51 4.00 -8.73 -0.16
C GLN A 51 4.20 -8.87 1.36
N GLN A 52 5.44 -9.08 1.80
CA GLN A 52 5.73 -9.18 3.23
C GLN A 52 5.39 -7.89 3.98
N ARG A 53 5.60 -6.74 3.34
CA ARG A 53 5.21 -5.45 3.91
C ARG A 53 3.71 -5.36 4.11
N ILE A 54 2.93 -5.77 3.12
CA ILE A 54 1.46 -5.79 3.19
C ILE A 54 0.97 -6.77 4.25
N ASP A 55 1.55 -7.95 4.33
CA ASP A 55 1.20 -8.93 5.35
C ASP A 55 1.39 -8.36 6.76
N ARG A 56 2.49 -7.65 6.97
CA ARG A 56 2.75 -6.97 8.24
C ARG A 56 1.76 -5.84 8.54
N ILE A 57 1.39 -5.06 7.54
CA ILE A 57 0.38 -4.02 7.70
C ILE A 57 -0.97 -4.64 8.04
N ASN A 58 -1.35 -5.72 7.38
CA ASN A 58 -2.59 -6.43 7.65
C ASN A 58 -2.62 -7.03 9.06
N GLU A 59 -1.54 -7.60 9.54
CA GLU A 59 -1.41 -8.07 10.92
C GLU A 59 -1.63 -6.93 11.93
N ARG A 60 -1.02 -5.77 11.68
CA ARG A 60 -1.20 -4.58 12.51
C ARG A 60 -2.64 -4.06 12.45
N LEU A 61 -3.27 -4.10 11.27
CA LEU A 61 -4.66 -3.69 11.10
C LEU A 61 -5.62 -4.50 11.96
N ILE A 62 -5.41 -5.80 12.13
CA ILE A 62 -6.23 -6.65 13.00
C ILE A 62 -6.26 -6.06 14.41
N TRP A 63 -5.11 -5.71 14.96
CA TRP A 63 -5.00 -5.10 16.28
C TRP A 63 -5.57 -3.69 16.34
N ILE A 64 -5.23 -2.87 15.34
CA ILE A 64 -5.68 -1.48 15.27
C ILE A 64 -7.22 -1.41 15.20
N LEU A 65 -7.83 -2.19 14.33
CA LEU A 65 -9.28 -2.21 14.16
C LEU A 65 -10.00 -2.76 15.41
N SER A 66 -9.32 -3.59 16.20
CA SER A 66 -9.88 -4.17 17.41
C SER A 66 -9.78 -3.26 18.63
N TYR A 67 -8.70 -2.51 18.77
CA TYR A 67 -8.35 -1.87 20.05
C TYR A 67 -8.05 -0.37 19.98
N GLU A 68 -7.72 0.18 18.81
CA GLU A 68 -7.32 1.58 18.71
C GLU A 68 -8.49 2.49 18.32
N PRO A 69 -8.44 3.78 18.71
CA PRO A 69 -9.40 4.75 18.20
C PRO A 69 -9.17 4.97 16.70
N LEU A 70 -10.24 5.04 15.92
CA LEU A 70 -10.17 5.16 14.46
C LEU A 70 -10.62 6.53 13.95
N ASN A 71 -10.87 7.48 14.83
CA ASN A 71 -11.17 8.85 14.43
C ASN A 71 -9.97 9.50 13.73
N PRO A 72 -10.19 10.39 12.76
CA PRO A 72 -9.08 10.98 11.98
C PRO A 72 -7.98 11.62 12.82
N GLY A 73 -8.33 12.24 13.96
CA GLY A 73 -7.35 12.84 14.86
C GLY A 73 -6.41 11.86 15.56
N ALA A 74 -6.78 10.58 15.64
CA ALA A 74 -5.94 9.53 16.20
C ALA A 74 -4.96 8.93 15.15
N ILE A 75 -5.09 9.32 13.89
CA ILE A 75 -4.27 8.85 12.77
C ILE A 75 -3.32 9.98 12.38
N TYR A 76 -2.02 9.76 12.58
CA TYR A 76 -1.02 10.80 12.42
C TYR A 76 0.30 10.22 11.95
N ALA A 77 1.22 11.09 11.52
CA ALA A 77 2.54 10.70 11.06
C ALA A 77 3.62 11.30 11.95
N VAL A 78 4.68 10.54 12.18
CA VAL A 78 5.88 10.96 12.91
C VAL A 78 7.12 10.63 12.09
N TRP A 79 8.23 11.31 12.35
CA TRP A 79 9.51 10.94 11.76
C TRP A 79 9.98 9.61 12.33
N ALA A 80 10.56 8.79 11.46
CA ALA A 80 11.15 7.51 11.79
C ALA A 80 12.61 7.47 11.32
N PRO A 81 13.43 6.51 11.81
CA PRO A 81 14.81 6.37 11.38
C PRO A 81 14.97 6.26 9.86
N GLY A 82 16.08 6.75 9.32
CA GLY A 82 16.39 6.67 7.89
C GLY A 82 15.59 7.65 7.02
N LYS A 83 15.23 8.80 7.54
CA LYS A 83 14.44 9.84 6.84
C LYS A 83 13.09 9.32 6.35
N SER A 84 12.55 8.31 6.99
CA SER A 84 11.23 7.77 6.74
C SER A 84 10.19 8.39 7.66
N ARG A 85 8.93 8.13 7.37
CA ARG A 85 7.81 8.52 8.21
C ARG A 85 7.02 7.29 8.64
N ALA A 86 6.58 7.30 9.89
CA ALA A 86 5.67 6.29 10.40
C ALA A 86 4.26 6.84 10.48
N ILE A 87 3.30 6.13 9.91
CA ILE A 87 1.87 6.43 10.07
C ILE A 87 1.37 5.62 11.27
N MET A 88 0.88 6.33 12.26
CA MET A 88 0.43 5.79 13.54
C MET A 88 -1.09 5.86 13.65
N VAL A 89 -1.66 4.91 14.35
CA VAL A 89 -3.07 4.94 14.77
C VAL A 89 -3.08 4.72 16.29
N GLY A 90 -3.44 5.75 17.03
CA GLY A 90 -3.24 5.74 18.47
C GLY A 90 -1.76 5.54 18.79
N ASP A 91 -1.45 4.54 19.58
CA ASP A 91 -0.08 4.19 19.97
C ASP A 91 0.58 3.12 19.07
N ARG A 92 -0.10 2.70 18.00
CA ARG A 92 0.38 1.61 17.13
C ARG A 92 0.85 2.09 15.79
N LEU A 93 1.95 1.51 15.34
CA LEU A 93 2.44 1.68 13.97
C LEU A 93 1.49 0.97 12.99
N LEU A 94 1.03 1.70 11.98
CA LEU A 94 0.29 1.10 10.86
C LEU A 94 1.26 0.75 9.73
N MET A 95 1.98 1.73 9.22
CA MET A 95 2.90 1.55 8.10
C MET A 95 4.01 2.59 8.11
N THR A 96 5.07 2.30 7.38
CA THR A 96 6.21 3.21 7.20
C THR A 96 6.27 3.66 5.75
N VAL A 97 6.51 4.95 5.54
CA VAL A 97 6.75 5.56 4.23
C VAL A 97 8.24 5.79 4.08
N THR A 98 8.87 5.11 3.13
CA THR A 98 10.31 5.17 2.90
C THR A 98 10.67 6.04 1.70
N SER A 99 11.96 6.38 1.57
CA SER A 99 12.48 7.08 0.39
C SER A 99 12.23 6.28 -0.89
N SER A 100 12.33 4.96 -0.81
CA SER A 100 12.06 4.06 -1.96
C SER A 100 10.59 4.12 -2.38
N ASP A 101 9.68 4.18 -1.43
CA ASP A 101 8.25 4.37 -1.71
C ASP A 101 7.98 5.71 -2.41
N ALA A 102 8.58 6.77 -1.91
CA ALA A 102 8.45 8.10 -2.50
C ALA A 102 8.97 8.13 -3.94
N SER A 103 10.15 7.58 -4.18
CA SER A 103 10.72 7.48 -5.53
C SER A 103 9.84 6.67 -6.48
N ALA A 104 9.31 5.55 -6.03
CA ALA A 104 8.42 4.70 -6.83
C ALA A 104 7.09 5.39 -7.19
N ASN A 105 6.69 6.40 -6.44
CA ASN A 105 5.49 7.20 -6.68
C ASN A 105 5.80 8.61 -7.22
N ASN A 106 7.01 8.87 -7.66
CA ASN A 106 7.46 10.14 -8.22
C ASN A 106 7.17 11.35 -7.30
N THR A 107 7.43 11.19 -6.01
CA THR A 107 7.17 12.21 -5.00
C THR A 107 8.22 12.19 -3.90
N THR A 108 8.00 12.94 -2.84
CA THR A 108 8.84 13.00 -1.65
C THR A 108 8.21 12.18 -0.52
N VAL A 109 9.00 11.83 0.50
CA VAL A 109 8.48 11.15 1.70
C VAL A 109 7.35 11.97 2.35
N PRO A 110 7.48 13.27 2.62
CA PRO A 110 6.37 14.06 3.14
C PRO A 110 5.15 14.09 2.21
N GLY A 111 5.35 14.17 0.90
CA GLY A 111 4.27 14.19 -0.08
C GLY A 111 3.47 12.87 -0.09
N LEU A 112 4.16 11.75 -0.15
CA LEU A 112 3.51 10.43 -0.12
C LEU A 112 2.85 10.16 1.23
N THR A 113 3.50 10.54 2.32
CA THR A 113 2.93 10.40 3.67
C THR A 113 1.61 11.15 3.79
N ARG A 114 1.52 12.35 3.24
CA ARG A 114 0.27 13.12 3.22
C ARG A 114 -0.85 12.38 2.50
N VAL A 115 -0.56 11.78 1.37
CA VAL A 115 -1.55 11.02 0.57
C VAL A 115 -2.02 9.78 1.32
N TRP A 116 -1.10 8.95 1.80
CA TRP A 116 -1.46 7.73 2.52
C TRP A 116 -2.13 8.01 3.87
N LEU A 117 -1.70 9.07 4.55
CA LEU A 117 -2.33 9.52 5.79
C LEU A 117 -3.78 9.95 5.56
N GLN A 118 -4.05 10.70 4.49
CA GLN A 118 -5.40 11.09 4.13
C GLN A 118 -6.27 9.88 3.82
N TYR A 119 -5.77 8.93 3.04
CA TYR A 119 -6.49 7.70 2.73
C TYR A 119 -6.82 6.89 3.99
N ALA A 120 -5.86 6.76 4.91
CA ALA A 120 -6.09 6.09 6.18
C ALA A 120 -7.17 6.80 7.03
N ARG A 121 -7.15 8.11 7.08
CA ARG A 121 -8.14 8.92 7.79
C ARG A 121 -9.54 8.83 7.20
N GLU A 122 -9.64 8.56 5.91
CA GLU A 122 -10.93 8.35 5.25
C GLU A 122 -11.43 6.91 5.42
N ALA A 123 -10.53 5.94 5.32
CA ALA A 123 -10.90 4.52 5.29
C ALA A 123 -11.12 3.90 6.68
N LEU A 124 -10.23 4.15 7.63
CA LEU A 124 -10.26 3.50 8.94
C LEU A 124 -11.54 3.76 9.75
N PRO A 125 -12.08 4.98 9.80
CA PRO A 125 -13.34 5.22 10.50
C PRO A 125 -14.53 4.40 9.96
N GLN A 126 -14.51 4.05 8.68
CA GLN A 126 -15.57 3.28 8.04
C GLN A 126 -15.50 1.78 8.34
N ALA A 127 -14.35 1.28 8.78
CA ALA A 127 -14.12 -0.13 9.03
C ALA A 127 -14.78 -0.64 10.32
N ARG A 128 -15.07 0.24 11.25
CA ARG A 128 -15.68 -0.11 12.52
C ARG A 128 -17.21 0.06 12.46
N PRO A 129 -17.99 -0.97 12.83
CA PRO A 129 -19.45 -0.82 12.88
C PRO A 129 -19.85 0.35 13.79
N THR A 130 -20.87 1.08 13.39
CA THR A 130 -21.43 2.14 14.24
C THR A 130 -22.06 1.48 15.48
N PRO A 131 -21.73 1.93 16.70
CA PRO A 131 -22.36 1.39 17.91
C PRO A 131 -23.88 1.52 17.84
N GLY A 132 -24.58 0.42 18.07
CA GLY A 132 -26.05 0.40 18.09
C GLY A 132 -26.72 -0.09 16.81
N VAL A 133 -25.97 -0.45 15.78
CA VAL A 133 -26.53 -1.14 14.61
C VAL A 133 -26.36 -2.65 14.83
N PRO A 134 -27.44 -3.42 15.03
CA PRO A 134 -27.34 -4.88 15.12
C PRO A 134 -26.84 -5.42 13.78
N GLY A 135 -25.80 -6.26 13.82
CA GLY A 135 -25.29 -6.98 12.66
C GLY A 135 -26.23 -8.09 12.22
#